data_ab52daaf5b199cfbbb97abcf8646ca49
#
_entry.id   ab52daaf5b199cfbbb97abcf8646ca49
#
_cell.length_a   1.000
_cell.length_b   1.000
_cell.length_c   1.000
_cell.angle_alpha   90.00
_cell.angle_beta   90.00
_cell.angle_gamma   90.00
#
_symmetry.space_group_name_H-M   'P 1'
#
loop_
_entity.id
_entity.type
_entity.pdbx_description
1 polymer ?
#
loop_
_entity_poly.entity_id
_entity_poly.type
_entity_poly.pdbx_seq_one_letter_code
_entity_poly.pdbx_strand_id
1 'polypeptide(L)'
;MTLRHSNTLFAQFYDRLQTRATAGPRQRSLARLATQPAGRVLLNGVGTGLDLPYLPLHHHYLGLDLTPAMLARCPAPRGLRWQAVQGDACHLPFADASFDAVVLHLILAVVPQPEACMAESTRILRPGGQMLVFDKFLRPGQPARLRRALSPLAGQLATRLDVEFEPLLAATPGLRLLEDQPALAGGWFRLLHLQRAQG
;
A
#
# COMPACT_ATOMS: atom_id res chain seq x y z
N MET A 1 -5.38 30.89 19.21
CA MET A 1 -4.69 29.72 19.80
C MET A 1 -5.59 28.47 19.85
N THR A 2 -6.47 28.23 18.85
CA THR A 2 -7.57 27.23 18.99
C THR A 2 -7.75 26.30 17.76
N LEU A 3 -6.89 26.36 16.76
CA LEU A 3 -7.05 25.55 15.53
C LEU A 3 -6.16 24.29 15.47
N ARG A 4 -5.20 24.13 16.37
CA ARG A 4 -4.30 22.95 16.38
C ARG A 4 -4.88 21.73 17.12
N HIS A 5 -5.82 21.91 18.05
CA HIS A 5 -6.37 20.79 18.83
C HIS A 5 -7.55 20.07 18.16
N SER A 6 -8.32 20.75 17.29
CA SER A 6 -9.43 20.11 16.57
C SER A 6 -8.95 19.12 15.49
N ASN A 7 -7.80 19.38 14.86
CA ASN A 7 -7.22 18.50 13.86
C ASN A 7 -6.75 17.16 14.44
N THR A 8 -6.27 17.13 15.68
CA THR A 8 -5.73 15.91 16.30
C THR A 8 -6.83 14.92 16.68
N LEU A 9 -7.97 15.42 17.20
CA LEU A 9 -9.12 14.57 17.54
C LEU A 9 -9.83 14.03 16.30
N PHE A 10 -9.97 14.86 15.27
CA PHE A 10 -10.56 14.44 13.98
C PHE A 10 -9.69 13.41 13.28
N ALA A 11 -8.37 13.59 13.30
CA ALA A 11 -7.41 12.62 12.75
C ALA A 11 -7.47 11.29 13.50
N GLN A 12 -7.57 11.28 14.83
CA GLN A 12 -7.68 10.05 15.63
C GLN A 12 -8.99 9.30 15.39
N PHE A 13 -10.10 10.03 15.21
CA PHE A 13 -11.40 9.43 14.92
C PHE A 13 -11.44 8.87 13.48
N TYR A 14 -10.87 9.60 12.54
CA TYR A 14 -10.72 9.18 11.15
C TYR A 14 -9.83 7.94 11.04
N ASP A 15 -8.69 7.90 11.76
CA ASP A 15 -7.80 6.75 11.84
C ASP A 15 -8.52 5.50 12.36
N ARG A 16 -9.34 5.63 13.42
CA ARG A 16 -10.09 4.50 13.98
C ARG A 16 -11.17 3.97 13.05
N LEU A 17 -11.89 4.86 12.37
CA LEU A 17 -12.92 4.47 11.41
C LEU A 17 -12.30 3.78 10.18
N GLN A 18 -11.21 4.33 9.67
CA GLN A 18 -10.45 3.77 8.56
C GLN A 18 -9.83 2.42 8.93
N THR A 19 -9.30 2.28 10.16
CA THR A 19 -8.74 1.03 10.68
C THR A 19 -9.77 -0.09 10.66
N ARG A 20 -10.98 0.14 11.18
CA ARG A 20 -12.05 -0.87 11.21
C ARG A 20 -12.56 -1.22 9.81
N ALA A 21 -12.79 -0.23 8.96
CA ALA A 21 -13.30 -0.43 7.61
C ALA A 21 -12.31 -1.20 6.72
N THR A 22 -10.99 -0.98 6.90
CA THR A 22 -9.94 -1.60 6.07
C THR A 22 -9.40 -2.92 6.63
N ALA A 23 -9.76 -3.32 7.85
CA ALA A 23 -9.26 -4.52 8.51
C ALA A 23 -9.52 -5.80 7.69
N GLY A 24 -10.77 -6.03 7.27
CA GLY A 24 -11.14 -7.19 6.46
C GLY A 24 -10.40 -7.28 5.12
N PRO A 25 -10.37 -6.21 4.30
CA PRO A 25 -9.56 -6.18 3.09
C PRO A 25 -8.07 -6.44 3.31
N ARG A 26 -7.44 -5.81 4.32
CA ARG A 26 -6.04 -6.06 4.67
C ARG A 26 -5.78 -7.52 5.01
N GLN A 27 -6.62 -8.11 5.86
CA GLN A 27 -6.53 -9.52 6.25
C GLN A 27 -6.64 -10.45 5.03
N ARG A 28 -7.60 -10.22 4.13
CA ARG A 28 -7.75 -11.01 2.89
C ARG A 28 -6.55 -10.90 1.97
N SER A 29 -6.02 -9.69 1.80
CA SER A 29 -4.81 -9.46 1.00
C SER A 29 -3.62 -10.23 1.57
N LEU A 30 -3.34 -10.04 2.86
CA LEU A 30 -2.15 -10.58 3.54
C LEU A 30 -2.24 -12.09 3.80
N ALA A 31 -3.44 -12.69 3.81
CA ALA A 31 -3.61 -14.14 3.92
C ALA A 31 -2.88 -14.90 2.81
N ARG A 32 -2.64 -14.26 1.65
CA ARG A 32 -1.87 -14.86 0.54
C ARG A 32 -0.41 -15.11 0.91
N LEU A 33 0.16 -14.34 1.83
CA LEU A 33 1.52 -14.56 2.32
C LEU A 33 1.62 -15.85 3.16
N ALA A 34 0.52 -16.30 3.80
CA ALA A 34 0.52 -17.48 4.65
C ALA A 34 0.81 -18.79 3.88
N THR A 35 0.51 -18.82 2.59
CA THR A 35 0.71 -20.00 1.73
C THR A 35 2.06 -19.99 0.99
N GLN A 36 2.84 -18.91 1.14
CA GLN A 36 4.14 -18.79 0.50
C GLN A 36 5.26 -19.33 1.40
N PRO A 37 6.36 -19.85 0.82
CA PRO A 37 7.55 -20.19 1.58
C PRO A 37 8.08 -18.97 2.35
N ALA A 38 8.79 -19.23 3.45
CA ALA A 38 9.46 -18.17 4.21
C ALA A 38 10.36 -17.33 3.29
N GLY A 39 10.18 -16.02 3.31
CA GLY A 39 10.85 -15.10 2.41
C GLY A 39 10.93 -13.69 2.98
N ARG A 40 11.51 -12.77 2.20
CA ARG A 40 11.62 -11.34 2.53
C ARG A 40 10.43 -10.58 1.94
N VAL A 41 9.72 -9.86 2.77
CA VAL A 41 8.53 -9.09 2.40
C VAL A 41 8.74 -7.61 2.73
N LEU A 42 8.53 -6.74 1.75
CA LEU A 42 8.49 -5.29 1.96
C LEU A 42 7.05 -4.82 2.12
N LEU A 43 6.78 -4.07 3.19
CA LEU A 43 5.58 -3.22 3.30
C LEU A 43 5.99 -1.80 2.89
N ASN A 44 5.70 -1.43 1.66
CA ASN A 44 6.06 -0.12 1.11
C ASN A 44 4.96 0.90 1.45
N GLY A 45 5.29 1.90 2.25
CA GLY A 45 4.32 2.83 2.86
C GLY A 45 3.61 2.23 4.07
N VAL A 46 4.37 1.65 5.01
CA VAL A 46 3.80 0.93 6.17
C VAL A 46 2.98 1.82 7.12
N GLY A 47 3.22 3.12 7.11
CA GLY A 47 2.54 4.08 7.98
C GLY A 47 2.67 3.74 9.46
N THR A 48 1.55 3.68 10.16
CA THR A 48 1.47 3.31 11.59
C THR A 48 1.37 1.80 11.83
N GLY A 49 1.57 0.96 10.81
CA GLY A 49 1.63 -0.49 10.94
C GLY A 49 0.27 -1.20 11.01
N LEU A 50 -0.77 -0.67 10.35
CA LEU A 50 -2.10 -1.28 10.34
C LEU A 50 -2.16 -2.69 9.71
N ASP A 51 -1.14 -3.07 8.96
CA ASP A 51 -0.99 -4.40 8.35
C ASP A 51 -0.40 -5.43 9.31
N LEU A 52 0.42 -4.98 10.27
CA LEU A 52 1.24 -5.86 11.12
C LEU A 52 0.45 -6.94 11.88
N PRO A 53 -0.77 -6.69 12.39
CA PRO A 53 -1.54 -7.71 13.09
C PRO A 53 -1.96 -8.92 12.22
N TYR A 54 -1.89 -8.77 10.90
CA TYR A 54 -2.35 -9.80 9.93
C TYR A 54 -1.21 -10.54 9.25
N LEU A 55 0.04 -10.23 9.60
CA LEU A 55 1.21 -10.81 8.96
C LEU A 55 1.54 -12.21 9.51
N PRO A 56 1.77 -13.21 8.64
CA PRO A 56 2.29 -14.52 9.05
C PRO A 56 3.68 -14.41 9.69
N LEU A 57 3.97 -15.21 10.70
CA LEU A 57 5.22 -15.09 11.49
C LEU A 57 6.46 -15.65 10.80
N HIS A 58 6.34 -16.43 9.73
CA HIS A 58 7.45 -17.16 9.12
C HIS A 58 8.28 -16.35 8.12
N HIS A 59 7.84 -15.15 7.73
CA HIS A 59 8.59 -14.26 6.85
C HIS A 59 9.47 -13.27 7.61
N HIS A 60 10.40 -12.64 6.88
CA HIS A 60 11.18 -11.48 7.31
C HIS A 60 10.58 -10.22 6.71
N TYR A 61 10.13 -9.30 7.53
CA TYR A 61 9.45 -8.08 7.10
C TYR A 61 10.32 -6.85 7.23
N LEU A 62 10.30 -6.02 6.20
CA LEU A 62 10.78 -4.65 6.25
C LEU A 62 9.57 -3.73 6.01
N GLY A 63 9.39 -2.73 6.88
CA GLY A 63 8.39 -1.69 6.66
C GLY A 63 9.08 -0.38 6.31
N LEU A 64 8.78 0.17 5.15
CA LEU A 64 9.33 1.45 4.71
C LEU A 64 8.26 2.52 4.77
N ASP A 65 8.61 3.69 5.31
CA ASP A 65 7.79 4.89 5.25
C ASP A 65 8.67 6.14 5.15
N LEU A 66 8.17 7.16 4.47
CA LEU A 66 8.87 8.43 4.31
C LEU A 66 8.93 9.22 5.63
N THR A 67 7.93 9.05 6.49
CA THR A 67 7.66 9.89 7.66
C THR A 67 8.16 9.22 8.95
N PRO A 68 9.22 9.75 9.60
CA PRO A 68 9.73 9.20 10.87
C PRO A 68 8.66 9.12 11.96
N ALA A 69 7.75 10.10 12.01
CA ALA A 69 6.66 10.12 12.99
C ALA A 69 5.65 8.98 12.80
N MET A 70 5.48 8.45 11.56
CA MET A 70 4.68 7.25 11.31
C MET A 70 5.40 6.01 11.80
N LEU A 71 6.69 5.86 11.47
CA LEU A 71 7.52 4.74 11.91
C LEU A 71 7.63 4.67 13.44
N ALA A 72 7.73 5.82 14.12
CA ALA A 72 7.77 5.88 15.58
C ALA A 72 6.48 5.36 16.25
N ARG A 73 5.35 5.42 15.53
CA ARG A 73 4.04 4.90 15.99
C ARG A 73 3.80 3.45 15.52
N CYS A 74 4.64 2.94 14.66
CA CYS A 74 4.53 1.59 14.13
C CYS A 74 5.01 0.59 15.20
N PRO A 75 4.13 -0.27 15.76
CA PRO A 75 4.52 -1.21 16.78
C PRO A 75 5.44 -2.28 16.20
N ALA A 76 6.33 -2.83 17.04
CA ALA A 76 7.08 -4.04 16.71
C ALA A 76 6.33 -5.25 17.30
N PRO A 77 5.57 -6.03 16.51
CA PRO A 77 4.79 -7.15 17.04
C PRO A 77 5.72 -8.24 17.60
N ARG A 78 5.34 -8.78 18.77
CA ARG A 78 6.10 -9.90 19.34
C ARG A 78 6.10 -11.11 18.40
N GLY A 79 7.27 -11.71 18.21
CA GLY A 79 7.44 -12.90 17.36
C GLY A 79 7.55 -12.60 15.87
N LEU A 80 7.31 -11.38 15.42
CA LEU A 80 7.51 -10.99 14.03
C LEU A 80 8.98 -10.60 13.79
N ARG A 81 9.60 -11.15 12.76
CA ARG A 81 10.93 -10.71 12.29
C ARG A 81 10.74 -9.42 11.49
N TRP A 82 10.88 -8.29 12.19
CA TRP A 82 10.48 -6.98 11.70
C TRP A 82 11.59 -5.95 11.80
N GLN A 83 11.73 -5.12 10.77
CA GLN A 83 12.59 -3.94 10.74
C GLN A 83 11.83 -2.77 10.10
N ALA A 84 11.96 -1.56 10.68
CA ALA A 84 11.46 -0.32 10.11
C ALA A 84 12.59 0.46 9.45
N VAL A 85 12.34 0.99 8.25
CA VAL A 85 13.30 1.75 7.44
C VAL A 85 12.65 3.04 6.98
N GLN A 86 13.31 4.17 7.21
CA GLN A 86 12.88 5.43 6.61
C GLN A 86 13.34 5.48 5.15
N GLY A 87 12.42 5.79 4.21
CA GLY A 87 12.76 5.91 2.80
C GLY A 87 11.59 6.38 1.95
N ASP A 88 11.90 6.72 0.71
CA ASP A 88 10.92 7.11 -0.30
C ASP A 88 10.42 5.87 -1.05
N ALA A 89 9.09 5.70 -1.08
CA ALA A 89 8.43 4.61 -1.80
C ALA A 89 8.69 4.62 -3.31
N CYS A 90 9.05 5.78 -3.86
CA CYS A 90 9.36 5.97 -5.27
C CYS A 90 10.86 5.82 -5.60
N HIS A 91 11.72 5.66 -4.57
CA HIS A 91 13.18 5.50 -4.70
C HIS A 91 13.69 4.52 -3.63
N LEU A 92 13.43 3.24 -3.82
CA LEU A 92 13.67 2.23 -2.80
C LEU A 92 15.16 1.95 -2.62
N PRO A 93 15.72 2.02 -1.38
CA PRO A 93 17.13 1.81 -1.12
C PRO A 93 17.50 0.32 -1.06
N PHE A 94 16.93 -0.48 -1.95
CA PHE A 94 17.13 -1.92 -1.99
C PHE A 94 17.64 -2.37 -3.36
N ALA A 95 18.42 -3.44 -3.37
CA ALA A 95 18.91 -4.04 -4.61
C ALA A 95 17.78 -4.68 -5.42
N ASP A 96 17.99 -4.82 -6.72
CA ASP A 96 17.12 -5.54 -7.63
C ASP A 96 16.90 -6.98 -7.13
N ALA A 97 15.72 -7.53 -7.36
CA ALA A 97 15.38 -8.92 -7.08
C ALA A 97 15.75 -9.36 -5.65
N SER A 98 15.54 -8.49 -4.64
CA SER A 98 15.91 -8.74 -3.24
C SER A 98 14.75 -9.13 -2.33
N PHE A 99 13.50 -9.08 -2.83
CA PHE A 99 12.28 -9.43 -2.09
C PHE A 99 11.45 -10.49 -2.79
N ASP A 100 10.81 -11.34 -2.00
CA ASP A 100 9.89 -12.39 -2.47
C ASP A 100 8.46 -11.84 -2.61
N ALA A 101 8.11 -10.84 -1.80
CA ALA A 101 6.83 -10.13 -1.93
C ALA A 101 6.95 -8.64 -1.56
N VAL A 102 6.07 -7.83 -2.16
CA VAL A 102 5.87 -6.41 -1.83
C VAL A 102 4.39 -6.16 -1.55
N VAL A 103 4.10 -5.43 -0.49
CA VAL A 103 2.75 -5.02 -0.10
C VAL A 103 2.61 -3.50 -0.30
N LEU A 104 1.61 -3.09 -1.06
CA LEU A 104 1.25 -1.70 -1.37
C LEU A 104 -0.18 -1.44 -0.89
N HIS A 105 -0.36 -1.12 0.39
CA HIS A 105 -1.67 -0.86 0.95
C HIS A 105 -1.89 0.63 1.21
N LEU A 106 -2.79 1.24 0.42
CA LEU A 106 -3.20 2.64 0.51
C LEU A 106 -2.06 3.65 0.31
N ILE A 107 -1.08 3.30 -0.52
CA ILE A 107 0.11 4.11 -0.80
C ILE A 107 0.07 4.74 -2.20
N LEU A 108 -0.45 4.03 -3.22
CA LEU A 108 -0.43 4.49 -4.60
C LEU A 108 -1.27 5.75 -4.82
N ALA A 109 -2.36 5.90 -4.05
CA ALA A 109 -3.17 7.10 -4.07
C ALA A 109 -2.59 8.27 -3.23
N VAL A 110 -1.44 8.08 -2.56
CA VAL A 110 -0.83 9.08 -1.66
C VAL A 110 0.49 9.59 -2.22
N VAL A 111 1.28 8.74 -2.85
CA VAL A 111 2.57 9.14 -3.43
C VAL A 111 2.39 10.10 -4.61
N PRO A 112 3.34 11.03 -4.80
CA PRO A 112 3.28 11.98 -5.93
C PRO A 112 3.44 11.29 -7.29
N GLN A 113 4.18 10.17 -7.35
CA GLN A 113 4.53 9.44 -8.57
C GLN A 113 4.20 7.94 -8.42
N PRO A 114 2.92 7.54 -8.56
CA PRO A 114 2.53 6.13 -8.40
C PRO A 114 3.19 5.20 -9.42
N GLU A 115 3.51 5.69 -10.61
CA GLU A 115 4.25 4.95 -11.63
C GLU A 115 5.67 4.59 -11.15
N ALA A 116 6.39 5.53 -10.54
CA ALA A 116 7.71 5.29 -9.97
C ALA A 116 7.64 4.31 -8.78
N CYS A 117 6.63 4.45 -7.92
CA CYS A 117 6.40 3.54 -6.81
C CYS A 117 6.15 2.09 -7.29
N MET A 118 5.34 1.92 -8.35
CA MET A 118 5.09 0.61 -8.96
C MET A 118 6.36 0.04 -9.60
N ALA A 119 7.10 0.85 -10.36
CA ALA A 119 8.34 0.45 -11.03
C ALA A 119 9.41 0.00 -10.02
N GLU A 120 9.65 0.79 -8.96
CA GLU A 120 10.60 0.46 -7.91
C GLU A 120 10.20 -0.81 -7.14
N SER A 121 8.91 -0.92 -6.79
CA SER A 121 8.36 -2.12 -6.15
C SER A 121 8.53 -3.37 -7.03
N THR A 122 8.42 -3.21 -8.35
CA THR A 122 8.67 -4.31 -9.31
C THR A 122 10.14 -4.63 -9.45
N ARG A 123 11.02 -3.62 -9.50
CA ARG A 123 12.47 -3.80 -9.61
C ARG A 123 13.03 -4.67 -8.49
N ILE A 124 12.60 -4.41 -7.26
CA ILE A 124 13.10 -5.13 -6.07
C ILE A 124 12.50 -6.53 -5.90
N LEU A 125 11.37 -6.85 -6.55
CA LEU A 125 10.80 -8.19 -6.52
C LEU A 125 11.71 -9.17 -7.30
N ARG A 126 11.85 -10.38 -6.81
CA ARG A 126 12.46 -11.49 -7.55
C ARG A 126 11.57 -11.91 -8.73
N PRO A 127 12.12 -12.51 -9.80
CA PRO A 127 11.31 -13.21 -10.78
C PRO A 127 10.36 -14.20 -10.09
N GLY A 128 9.08 -14.17 -10.44
CA GLY A 128 8.02 -14.94 -9.77
C GLY A 128 7.55 -14.36 -8.43
N GLY A 129 8.19 -13.32 -7.91
CA GLY A 129 7.78 -12.63 -6.67
C GLY A 129 6.42 -11.97 -6.80
N GLN A 130 5.74 -11.76 -5.67
CA GLN A 130 4.35 -11.33 -5.63
C GLN A 130 4.20 -9.88 -5.15
N MET A 131 3.25 -9.16 -5.73
CA MET A 131 2.85 -7.83 -5.29
C MET A 131 1.39 -7.85 -4.87
N LEU A 132 1.12 -7.44 -3.63
CA LEU A 132 -0.21 -7.34 -3.06
C LEU A 132 -0.59 -5.87 -2.95
N VAL A 133 -1.63 -5.46 -3.67
CA VAL A 133 -2.10 -4.08 -3.69
C VAL A 133 -3.50 -4.00 -3.10
N PHE A 134 -3.69 -3.07 -2.18
CA PHE A 134 -5.01 -2.66 -1.69
C PHE A 134 -5.08 -1.15 -1.73
N ASP A 135 -5.79 -0.60 -2.70
CA ASP A 135 -5.95 0.85 -2.84
C ASP A 135 -7.27 1.20 -3.55
N LYS A 136 -7.53 2.49 -3.61
CA LYS A 136 -8.66 3.04 -4.34
C LYS A 136 -8.23 3.41 -5.76
N PHE A 137 -8.98 2.90 -6.75
CA PHE A 137 -8.71 3.17 -8.15
C PHE A 137 -9.98 3.60 -8.87
N LEU A 138 -9.84 4.56 -9.78
CA LEU A 138 -10.87 4.82 -10.77
C LEU A 138 -10.95 3.66 -11.75
N ARG A 139 -12.16 3.32 -12.19
CA ARG A 139 -12.33 2.42 -13.33
C ARG A 139 -12.26 3.22 -14.63
N PRO A 140 -11.71 2.65 -15.71
CA PRO A 140 -11.71 3.29 -17.01
C PRO A 140 -13.10 3.77 -17.40
N GLY A 141 -13.22 5.03 -17.86
CA GLY A 141 -14.51 5.63 -18.28
C GLY A 141 -15.41 6.12 -17.16
N GLN A 142 -15.03 5.99 -15.88
CA GLN A 142 -15.79 6.66 -14.81
C GLN A 142 -15.57 8.17 -14.85
N PRO A 143 -16.65 8.99 -14.84
CA PRO A 143 -16.50 10.45 -14.91
C PRO A 143 -15.80 10.97 -13.65
N ALA A 144 -14.49 11.21 -13.77
CA ALA A 144 -13.66 11.80 -12.71
C ALA A 144 -14.07 13.25 -12.35
N ARG A 145 -14.98 13.86 -13.11
CA ARG A 145 -15.38 15.28 -12.98
C ARG A 145 -15.92 15.62 -11.59
N LEU A 146 -16.80 14.79 -11.02
CA LEU A 146 -17.36 15.01 -9.68
C LEU A 146 -16.29 14.82 -8.59
N ARG A 147 -15.38 13.89 -8.77
CA ARG A 147 -14.30 13.57 -7.81
C ARG A 147 -13.15 14.56 -7.89
N ARG A 148 -12.84 15.07 -9.10
CA ARG A 148 -11.90 16.20 -9.29
C ARG A 148 -12.44 17.49 -8.68
N ALA A 149 -13.75 17.73 -8.72
CA ALA A 149 -14.38 18.87 -8.07
C ALA A 149 -14.34 18.80 -6.52
N LEU A 150 -14.32 17.61 -5.94
CA LEU A 150 -14.16 17.37 -4.50
C LEU A 150 -12.68 17.31 -4.07
N SER A 151 -11.75 17.27 -5.00
CA SER A 151 -10.31 17.18 -4.78
C SER A 151 -9.71 18.38 -3.99
N PRO A 152 -10.15 19.65 -4.13
CA PRO A 152 -9.62 20.75 -3.33
C PRO A 152 -9.89 20.60 -1.82
N LEU A 153 -11.04 19.98 -1.44
CA LEU A 153 -11.36 19.64 -0.06
C LEU A 153 -10.59 18.40 0.41
N ALA A 154 -10.28 17.47 -0.49
CA ALA A 154 -9.44 16.30 -0.25
C ALA A 154 -7.93 16.65 -0.27
N GLY A 155 -7.53 17.77 -0.86
CA GLY A 155 -6.15 18.27 -0.88
C GLY A 155 -5.56 18.55 0.51
N GLN A 156 -6.39 18.71 1.53
CA GLN A 156 -5.95 18.72 2.93
C GLN A 156 -5.65 17.31 3.49
N LEU A 157 -6.05 16.26 2.78
CA LEU A 157 -5.83 14.85 3.13
C LEU A 157 -4.76 14.16 2.27
N ALA A 158 -4.01 14.93 1.46
CA ALA A 158 -2.89 14.45 0.65
C ALA A 158 -3.18 13.16 -0.17
N THR A 159 -4.41 13.02 -0.69
CA THR A 159 -4.83 11.77 -1.33
C THR A 159 -5.36 12.04 -2.73
N ARG A 160 -4.75 11.43 -3.75
CA ARG A 160 -5.25 11.45 -5.12
C ARG A 160 -6.48 10.56 -5.25
N LEU A 161 -7.54 11.09 -5.86
CA LEU A 161 -8.79 10.35 -6.10
C LEU A 161 -8.93 9.91 -7.56
N ASP A 162 -7.91 10.16 -8.38
CA ASP A 162 -7.90 10.03 -9.83
C ASP A 162 -6.90 8.98 -10.35
N VAL A 163 -6.33 8.16 -9.47
CA VAL A 163 -5.41 7.10 -9.88
C VAL A 163 -6.19 5.99 -10.58
N GLU A 164 -5.79 5.67 -11.80
CA GLU A 164 -6.29 4.53 -12.59
C GLU A 164 -5.24 3.41 -12.55
N PHE A 165 -5.67 2.18 -12.25
CA PHE A 165 -4.76 1.06 -12.11
C PHE A 165 -4.26 0.54 -13.46
N GLU A 166 -5.12 0.48 -14.45
CA GLU A 166 -4.83 -0.10 -15.76
C GLU A 166 -3.67 0.62 -16.47
N PRO A 167 -3.61 1.97 -16.49
CA PRO A 167 -2.45 2.71 -16.98
C PRO A 167 -1.16 2.43 -16.19
N LEU A 168 -1.26 2.32 -14.83
CA LEU A 168 -0.10 1.98 -14.00
C LEU A 168 0.46 0.61 -14.35
N LEU A 169 -0.40 -0.39 -14.53
CA LEU A 169 0.01 -1.72 -14.93
C LEU A 169 0.66 -1.72 -16.32
N ALA A 170 0.05 -1.02 -17.27
CA ALA A 170 0.59 -0.91 -18.64
C ALA A 170 1.96 -0.22 -18.66
N ALA A 171 2.20 0.74 -17.76
CA ALA A 171 3.48 1.43 -17.63
C ALA A 171 4.53 0.62 -16.84
N THR A 172 4.17 -0.55 -16.30
CA THR A 172 5.06 -1.39 -15.48
C THR A 172 5.27 -2.75 -16.16
N PRO A 173 6.11 -2.83 -17.19
CA PRO A 173 6.39 -4.09 -17.89
C PRO A 173 7.00 -5.10 -16.91
N GLY A 174 6.67 -6.38 -17.11
CA GLY A 174 7.13 -7.47 -16.26
C GLY A 174 6.24 -7.76 -15.05
N LEU A 175 5.15 -7.02 -14.83
CA LEU A 175 4.09 -7.40 -13.89
C LEU A 175 2.90 -8.03 -14.64
N ARG A 176 2.38 -9.11 -14.09
CA ARG A 176 1.14 -9.77 -14.54
C ARG A 176 0.09 -9.71 -13.43
N LEU A 177 -1.09 -9.22 -13.75
CA LEU A 177 -2.25 -9.30 -12.86
C LEU A 177 -2.75 -10.73 -12.79
N LEU A 178 -2.81 -11.30 -11.60
CA LEU A 178 -3.35 -12.64 -11.35
C LEU A 178 -4.80 -12.58 -10.88
N GLU A 179 -5.14 -11.55 -10.08
CA GLU A 179 -6.46 -11.42 -9.49
C GLU A 179 -6.80 -9.96 -9.20
N ASP A 180 -8.06 -9.60 -9.41
CA ASP A 180 -8.65 -8.30 -9.13
C ASP A 180 -10.00 -8.49 -8.46
N GLN A 181 -10.10 -8.09 -7.20
CA GLN A 181 -11.32 -8.23 -6.41
C GLN A 181 -11.81 -6.89 -5.88
N PRO A 182 -13.12 -6.62 -5.90
CA PRO A 182 -13.69 -5.49 -5.18
C PRO A 182 -13.50 -5.68 -3.67
N ALA A 183 -13.08 -4.60 -2.99
CA ALA A 183 -12.83 -4.63 -1.55
C ALA A 183 -13.85 -3.83 -0.75
N LEU A 184 -14.03 -2.54 -1.07
CA LEU A 184 -14.91 -1.62 -0.37
C LEU A 184 -15.60 -0.65 -1.33
N ALA A 185 -16.63 0.03 -0.84
CA ALA A 185 -17.32 1.14 -1.53
C ALA A 185 -17.75 0.79 -2.97
N GLY A 186 -18.43 -0.36 -3.15
CA GLY A 186 -18.92 -0.78 -4.46
C GLY A 186 -17.82 -1.10 -5.49
N GLY A 187 -16.62 -1.47 -5.02
CA GLY A 187 -15.48 -1.80 -5.87
C GLY A 187 -14.57 -0.61 -6.22
N TRP A 188 -14.76 0.53 -5.55
CA TRP A 188 -13.81 1.63 -5.65
C TRP A 188 -12.46 1.27 -5.03
N PHE A 189 -12.46 0.60 -3.88
CA PHE A 189 -11.25 -0.05 -3.37
C PHE A 189 -11.14 -1.44 -3.97
N ARG A 190 -9.95 -1.78 -4.45
CA ARG A 190 -9.65 -3.06 -5.10
C ARG A 190 -8.53 -3.78 -4.33
N LEU A 191 -8.63 -5.09 -4.28
CA LEU A 191 -7.53 -5.99 -3.91
C LEU A 191 -6.96 -6.57 -5.19
N LEU A 192 -5.72 -6.27 -5.46
CA LEU A 192 -5.03 -6.73 -6.66
C LEU A 192 -3.88 -7.64 -6.24
N HIS A 193 -3.78 -8.79 -6.90
CA HIS A 193 -2.68 -9.71 -6.75
C HIS A 193 -1.92 -9.79 -8.07
N LEU A 194 -0.65 -9.40 -8.03
CA LEU A 194 0.21 -9.38 -9.20
C LEU A 194 1.43 -10.26 -8.96
N GLN A 195 2.07 -10.67 -10.05
CA GLN A 195 3.30 -11.45 -10.03
C GLN A 195 4.30 -10.85 -11.00
N ARG A 196 5.56 -10.73 -10.58
CA ARG A 196 6.66 -10.44 -11.50
C ARG A 196 6.87 -11.62 -12.44
N ALA A 197 6.96 -11.37 -13.74
CA ALA A 197 7.25 -12.40 -14.73
C ALA A 197 8.54 -13.15 -14.38
N GLN A 198 8.55 -14.44 -14.68
CA GLN A 198 9.80 -15.21 -14.68
C GLN A 198 10.54 -14.78 -15.92
N GLY A 199 11.72 -14.19 -15.76
CA GLY A 199 12.59 -13.79 -16.86
C GLY A 199 13.05 -14.97 -17.70
#